data_74cfbbad989a21bef7d1c7d6ed5a9488
#
_entry.id   74cfbbad989a21bef7d1c7d6ed5a9488
#
_cell.length_a   1.000
_cell.length_b   1.000
_cell.length_c   1.000
_cell.angle_alpha   90.00
_cell.angle_beta   90.00
_cell.angle_gamma   90.00
#
_symmetry.space_group_name_H-M   'P 1'
#
loop_
_entity.id
_entity.type
_entity.pdbx_description
1 polymer ?
#
loop_
_entity_poly.entity_id
_entity_poly.type
_entity_poly.pdbx_seq_one_letter_code
_entity_poly.pdbx_strand_id
1 'polypeptide(L)'
;MWRNPGRFASAFALSLVLAAPIADAQKSGGVLIMSHFDSPASMSMHEEATGAVNRPMMGVFNNLVMFDQHVAQNSMASIVPDLATSWSWNEEGTELTLPLRQGVKWHDGKPFTAKDVKCTWDLLTGRSAEKLRLNPRKTWYSNLEEVTANGDYEITFRLKRPQPSFLALLASGWSPVYPCHVLPRDMRAHTIGTGPFKFVEFRPNERIRVARNPEYWKPGRPYLEGIEWPIVPSLATRILGFVAGSFDQVFGVTIPLLRDLKNQAPQVVCDVFPGNLPRTLLVNRTAPPFDDPLLRRAMALSLDHQAFIDIISLGQGDIGGVMQPPPEGVWGTPLEMLRTLPGYDPDVAKNRVEARGIMEKLGYGPDNRLAIKVSARNIAPTRDPAVLLTGQLKEIYIDAELEMVDTTNWFPKVLRKDFTVGMVVSENGLDDPDQNFYENYACGAARNYGGYCNHEVDALIDRQSMESDLEKRRRLVWEIERKLIEDDVRPVLFHPRGAVCNQAWVKGMTQMVNGIYNGSRFEDVWLDK
;
A
#
# COMPACT_ATOMS: atom_id res chain seq x y z
N MET A 1 83.81 12.24 43.22
CA MET A 1 82.88 13.24 43.80
C MET A 1 81.88 13.62 42.73
N TRP A 2 80.70 13.62 43.05
CA TRP A 2 79.42 14.11 42.48
C TRP A 2 78.43 13.01 42.15
N ARG A 3 77.44 12.93 43.04
CA ARG A 3 76.20 12.15 43.00
C ARG A 3 75.19 12.82 42.07
N ASN A 4 74.50 12.01 41.25
CA ASN A 4 73.30 12.44 40.57
C ASN A 4 72.11 11.64 41.15
N PRO A 5 70.98 12.26 41.54
CA PRO A 5 69.82 11.57 42.09
C PRO A 5 68.86 11.15 40.97
N GLY A 6 68.41 9.92 40.98
CA GLY A 6 67.41 9.39 40.07
C GLY A 6 66.02 10.02 40.29
N ARG A 7 65.33 10.33 39.16
CA ARG A 7 63.92 10.69 39.14
C ARG A 7 63.09 9.45 38.82
N PHE A 8 62.32 9.00 39.75
CA PHE A 8 61.24 8.03 39.51
C PHE A 8 60.07 8.77 38.87
N ALA A 9 59.72 8.39 37.63
CA ALA A 9 58.47 8.82 36.95
C ALA A 9 57.41 7.72 37.20
N SER A 10 56.42 8.02 38.01
CA SER A 10 55.23 7.17 38.22
C SER A 10 54.28 7.38 37.05
N ALA A 11 54.15 6.36 36.18
CA ALA A 11 53.16 6.37 35.10
C ALA A 11 51.80 5.98 35.71
N PHE A 12 50.86 6.91 35.78
CA PHE A 12 49.46 6.68 36.07
C PHE A 12 48.78 6.13 34.82
N ALA A 13 48.48 4.85 34.78
CA ALA A 13 47.66 4.23 33.74
C ALA A 13 46.17 4.58 33.99
N LEU A 14 45.63 5.49 33.19
CA LEU A 14 44.23 5.83 33.18
C LEU A 14 43.47 4.75 32.37
N SER A 15 42.82 3.82 33.08
CA SER A 15 41.96 2.79 32.47
C SER A 15 40.65 3.47 32.00
N LEU A 16 40.52 3.73 30.70
CA LEU A 16 39.26 4.09 30.09
C LEU A 16 38.36 2.84 30.07
N VAL A 17 37.37 2.81 30.96
CA VAL A 17 36.27 1.83 30.87
C VAL A 17 35.34 2.34 29.77
N LEU A 18 35.47 1.75 28.58
CA LEU A 18 34.49 1.88 27.51
C LEU A 18 33.22 1.17 27.98
N ALA A 19 32.24 1.94 28.45
CA ALA A 19 30.87 1.43 28.63
C ALA A 19 30.33 1.10 27.22
N ALA A 20 30.35 -0.18 26.87
CA ALA A 20 29.58 -0.66 25.72
C ALA A 20 28.10 -0.34 25.97
N PRO A 21 27.34 0.18 24.99
CA PRO A 21 25.91 0.34 25.14
C PRO A 21 25.31 -1.03 25.46
N ILE A 22 24.56 -1.12 26.56
CA ILE A 22 23.79 -2.32 26.89
C ILE A 22 22.76 -2.43 25.76
N ALA A 23 22.98 -3.36 24.83
CA ALA A 23 21.95 -3.75 23.88
C ALA A 23 20.80 -4.33 24.71
N ASP A 24 19.65 -3.66 24.74
CA ASP A 24 18.45 -4.18 25.39
C ASP A 24 18.17 -5.57 24.81
N ALA A 25 18.24 -6.58 25.66
CA ALA A 25 17.99 -7.96 25.23
C ALA A 25 16.52 -8.06 24.82
N GLN A 26 16.26 -8.45 23.57
CA GLN A 26 14.93 -8.61 23.03
C GLN A 26 14.12 -9.59 23.86
N LYS A 27 12.99 -9.13 24.40
CA LYS A 27 12.10 -9.95 25.24
C LYS A 27 11.20 -10.82 24.37
N SER A 28 11.04 -12.07 24.76
CA SER A 28 10.07 -12.98 24.13
C SER A 28 8.84 -13.11 25.02
N GLY A 29 7.66 -13.04 24.39
CA GLY A 29 6.38 -13.16 25.07
C GLY A 29 5.43 -12.01 24.78
N GLY A 30 4.24 -12.07 25.37
CA GLY A 30 3.19 -11.08 25.26
C GLY A 30 2.41 -11.10 23.94
N VAL A 31 1.22 -10.54 23.98
CA VAL A 31 0.32 -10.36 22.84
C VAL A 31 0.28 -8.87 22.47
N LEU A 32 0.58 -8.56 21.22
CA LEU A 32 0.49 -7.20 20.68
C LEU A 32 -0.97 -6.91 20.31
N ILE A 33 -1.55 -5.86 20.86
CA ILE A 33 -2.94 -5.47 20.60
C ILE A 33 -2.96 -4.22 19.73
N MET A 34 -3.38 -4.38 18.47
CA MET A 34 -3.42 -3.28 17.48
C MET A 34 -4.86 -2.99 17.08
N SER A 35 -5.34 -1.76 17.30
CA SER A 35 -6.67 -1.37 16.85
C SER A 35 -6.79 -1.46 15.33
N HIS A 36 -7.86 -2.12 14.83
CA HIS A 36 -8.10 -2.28 13.39
C HIS A 36 -9.25 -1.40 12.92
N PHE A 37 -9.12 -0.87 11.72
CA PHE A 37 -10.00 0.19 11.22
C PHE A 37 -11.22 -0.33 10.44
N ASP A 38 -11.19 -1.57 9.97
CA ASP A 38 -12.23 -2.11 9.08
C ASP A 38 -12.28 -3.64 9.13
N SER A 39 -13.42 -4.22 8.74
CA SER A 39 -13.61 -5.66 8.65
C SER A 39 -13.47 -6.10 7.19
N PRO A 40 -12.46 -6.94 6.85
CA PRO A 40 -12.35 -7.47 5.50
C PRO A 40 -13.48 -8.48 5.20
N ALA A 41 -13.74 -8.70 3.91
CA ALA A 41 -14.74 -9.68 3.49
C ALA A 41 -14.27 -11.13 3.66
N SER A 42 -12.94 -11.36 3.66
CA SER A 42 -12.32 -12.67 3.91
C SER A 42 -10.84 -12.51 4.31
N MET A 43 -10.20 -13.63 4.70
CA MET A 43 -8.77 -13.67 5.04
C MET A 43 -7.87 -14.02 3.83
N SER A 44 -8.44 -14.16 2.63
CA SER A 44 -7.70 -14.55 1.43
C SER A 44 -6.87 -13.39 0.86
N MET A 45 -5.56 -13.43 1.03
CA MET A 45 -4.63 -12.38 0.53
C MET A 45 -4.72 -12.17 -0.99
N HIS A 46 -4.97 -13.24 -1.76
CA HIS A 46 -5.03 -13.15 -3.22
C HIS A 46 -6.40 -12.70 -3.75
N GLU A 47 -7.47 -12.75 -2.95
CA GLU A 47 -8.79 -12.31 -3.37
C GLU A 47 -9.18 -10.92 -2.86
N GLU A 48 -8.55 -10.46 -1.77
CA GLU A 48 -8.82 -9.15 -1.18
C GLU A 48 -7.83 -8.08 -1.71
N ALA A 49 -8.21 -6.82 -1.57
CA ALA A 49 -7.45 -5.69 -2.14
C ALA A 49 -7.25 -4.53 -1.15
N THR A 50 -7.46 -4.75 0.15
CA THR A 50 -7.40 -3.67 1.14
C THR A 50 -6.44 -3.99 2.29
N GLY A 51 -5.90 -2.94 2.93
CA GLY A 51 -5.10 -3.07 4.15
C GLY A 51 -5.83 -3.76 5.30
N ALA A 52 -7.15 -3.88 5.22
CA ALA A 52 -7.94 -4.59 6.22
C ALA A 52 -7.59 -6.09 6.29
N VAL A 53 -7.17 -6.71 5.19
CA VAL A 53 -6.66 -8.09 5.19
C VAL A 53 -5.14 -8.16 5.19
N ASN A 54 -4.45 -7.26 4.45
CA ASN A 54 -3.01 -7.33 4.30
C ASN A 54 -2.28 -7.22 5.65
N ARG A 55 -2.62 -6.22 6.46
CA ARG A 55 -1.97 -5.98 7.75
C ARG A 55 -2.00 -7.18 8.70
N PRO A 56 -3.16 -7.81 8.98
CA PRO A 56 -3.18 -8.98 9.87
C PRO A 56 -2.63 -10.25 9.23
N MET A 57 -2.69 -10.39 7.91
CA MET A 57 -2.34 -11.67 7.25
C MET A 57 -0.91 -11.73 6.72
N MET A 58 -0.21 -10.62 6.50
CA MET A 58 1.16 -10.65 6.01
C MET A 58 2.09 -11.48 6.92
N GLY A 59 1.91 -11.43 8.24
CA GLY A 59 2.67 -12.24 9.20
C GLY A 59 2.29 -13.73 9.24
N VAL A 60 1.19 -14.13 8.58
CA VAL A 60 0.80 -15.55 8.47
C VAL A 60 1.55 -16.25 7.32
N PHE A 61 2.03 -15.47 6.35
CA PHE A 61 2.69 -15.98 5.15
C PHE A 61 4.15 -15.61 5.06
N ASN A 62 4.85 -16.25 4.10
CA ASN A 62 6.09 -15.78 3.52
C ASN A 62 5.93 -15.59 2.02
N ASN A 63 6.80 -14.74 1.48
CA ASN A 63 6.98 -14.51 0.05
C ASN A 63 8.23 -15.25 -0.44
N LEU A 64 8.54 -15.21 -1.73
CA LEU A 64 9.83 -15.68 -2.24
C LEU A 64 10.97 -14.76 -1.81
N VAL A 65 10.75 -13.47 -1.96
CA VAL A 65 11.61 -12.36 -1.52
C VAL A 65 10.71 -11.32 -0.86
N MET A 66 11.26 -10.45 -0.04
CA MET A 66 10.49 -9.42 0.67
C MET A 66 11.28 -8.12 0.78
N PHE A 67 10.62 -7.02 1.03
CA PHE A 67 11.29 -5.80 1.45
C PHE A 67 11.79 -5.95 2.88
N ASP A 68 13.03 -5.50 3.14
CA ASP A 68 13.62 -5.52 4.47
C ASP A 68 12.71 -4.76 5.45
N GLN A 69 12.30 -5.46 6.52
CA GLN A 69 11.37 -4.93 7.51
C GLN A 69 11.98 -3.85 8.41
N HIS A 70 13.28 -3.59 8.29
CA HIS A 70 14.01 -2.56 9.04
C HIS A 70 14.30 -1.31 8.20
N VAL A 71 13.95 -1.32 6.91
CA VAL A 71 14.12 -0.19 5.98
C VAL A 71 12.77 0.44 5.69
N ALA A 72 12.60 1.70 6.10
CA ALA A 72 11.32 2.40 5.95
C ALA A 72 10.95 2.66 4.48
N GLN A 73 11.92 2.92 3.62
CA GLN A 73 11.69 3.22 2.20
C GLN A 73 11.95 2.01 1.32
N ASN A 74 10.90 1.49 0.70
CA ASN A 74 11.01 0.36 -0.22
C ASN A 74 11.75 0.77 -1.51
N SER A 75 12.65 -0.10 -1.96
CA SER A 75 13.35 0.04 -3.23
C SER A 75 13.86 -1.33 -3.68
N MET A 76 14.34 -1.45 -4.91
CA MET A 76 15.01 -2.68 -5.38
C MET A 76 16.19 -3.08 -4.49
N ALA A 77 16.91 -2.10 -3.92
CA ALA A 77 18.06 -2.34 -3.04
C ALA A 77 17.67 -2.84 -1.64
N SER A 78 16.41 -2.66 -1.21
CA SER A 78 15.92 -3.15 0.09
C SER A 78 15.23 -4.52 -0.01
N ILE A 79 15.27 -5.19 -1.17
CA ILE A 79 14.73 -6.54 -1.31
C ILE A 79 15.71 -7.54 -0.74
N VAL A 80 15.22 -8.42 0.11
CA VAL A 80 15.97 -9.47 0.80
C VAL A 80 15.35 -10.85 0.56
N PRO A 81 16.14 -11.95 0.67
CA PRO A 81 15.63 -13.31 0.60
C PRO A 81 14.58 -13.60 1.68
N ASP A 82 13.52 -14.39 1.32
CA ASP A 82 12.54 -14.93 2.27
C ASP A 82 12.44 -16.46 2.07
N LEU A 83 11.46 -17.00 1.36
CA LEU A 83 11.43 -18.44 1.01
C LEU A 83 12.50 -18.82 -0.03
N ALA A 84 12.87 -17.92 -0.92
CA ALA A 84 14.07 -18.07 -1.74
C ALA A 84 15.32 -17.72 -0.92
N THR A 85 16.47 -18.35 -1.25
CA THR A 85 17.76 -18.08 -0.60
C THR A 85 18.57 -17.02 -1.36
N SER A 86 18.30 -16.89 -2.66
CA SER A 86 18.91 -15.94 -3.60
C SER A 86 18.07 -15.87 -4.88
N TRP A 87 18.49 -15.07 -5.83
CA TRP A 87 17.92 -15.02 -7.17
C TRP A 87 18.97 -14.66 -8.21
N SER A 88 18.73 -15.07 -9.46
CA SER A 88 19.55 -14.69 -10.61
C SER A 88 18.70 -14.50 -11.85
N TRP A 89 19.09 -13.56 -12.70
CA TRP A 89 18.51 -13.34 -14.02
C TRP A 89 19.43 -13.93 -15.09
N ASN A 90 18.83 -14.40 -16.20
CA ASN A 90 19.59 -14.66 -17.42
C ASN A 90 20.08 -13.33 -18.05
N GLU A 91 20.94 -13.39 -19.05
CA GLU A 91 21.51 -12.20 -19.70
C GLU A 91 20.45 -11.33 -20.38
N GLU A 92 19.38 -11.95 -20.91
CA GLU A 92 18.27 -11.27 -21.58
C GLU A 92 17.28 -10.61 -20.59
N GLY A 93 17.40 -10.87 -19.28
CA GLY A 93 16.47 -10.36 -18.26
C GLY A 93 15.05 -10.93 -18.36
N THR A 94 14.89 -12.10 -18.99
CA THR A 94 13.59 -12.76 -19.21
C THR A 94 13.37 -14.00 -18.38
N GLU A 95 14.41 -14.55 -17.74
CA GLU A 95 14.29 -15.70 -16.84
C GLU A 95 14.85 -15.35 -15.47
N LEU A 96 14.01 -15.50 -14.44
CA LEU A 96 14.36 -15.32 -13.03
C LEU A 96 14.35 -16.66 -12.34
N THR A 97 15.52 -17.12 -11.89
CA THR A 97 15.69 -18.38 -11.15
C THR A 97 15.93 -18.09 -9.68
N LEU A 98 15.18 -18.81 -8.81
CA LEU A 98 15.26 -18.67 -7.36
C LEU A 98 15.42 -20.06 -6.71
N PRO A 99 16.61 -20.36 -6.12
CA PRO A 99 16.77 -21.46 -5.19
C PRO A 99 15.93 -21.24 -3.93
N LEU A 100 15.25 -22.29 -3.46
CA LEU A 100 14.31 -22.25 -2.34
C LEU A 100 14.91 -22.83 -1.06
N ARG A 101 14.44 -22.35 0.10
CA ARG A 101 14.81 -22.88 1.41
C ARG A 101 14.28 -24.29 1.57
N GLN A 102 15.16 -25.16 2.10
CA GLN A 102 14.80 -26.51 2.50
C GLN A 102 14.33 -26.54 3.97
N GLY A 103 13.49 -27.50 4.31
CA GLY A 103 13.03 -27.74 5.68
C GLY A 103 11.93 -26.77 6.16
N VAL A 104 11.47 -25.84 5.32
CA VAL A 104 10.31 -24.98 5.65
C VAL A 104 9.03 -25.83 5.66
N LYS A 105 8.19 -25.61 6.68
CA LYS A 105 6.90 -26.30 6.82
C LYS A 105 5.74 -25.31 6.75
N TRP A 106 4.65 -25.75 6.17
CA TRP A 106 3.36 -25.11 6.31
C TRP A 106 2.85 -25.23 7.75
N HIS A 107 1.93 -24.38 8.15
CA HIS A 107 1.38 -24.38 9.52
C HIS A 107 0.68 -25.70 9.91
N ASP A 108 0.32 -26.52 8.94
CA ASP A 108 -0.24 -27.87 9.13
C ASP A 108 0.85 -28.98 9.15
N GLY A 109 2.13 -28.60 9.12
CA GLY A 109 3.27 -29.51 9.21
C GLY A 109 3.77 -30.09 7.88
N LYS A 110 3.07 -29.88 6.76
CA LYS A 110 3.51 -30.36 5.44
C LYS A 110 4.72 -29.59 4.93
N PRO A 111 5.60 -30.18 4.13
CA PRO A 111 6.77 -29.50 3.58
C PRO A 111 6.36 -28.46 2.53
N PHE A 112 7.05 -27.32 2.52
CA PHE A 112 7.02 -26.35 1.44
C PHE A 112 7.99 -26.78 0.33
N THR A 113 7.55 -26.67 -0.93
CA THR A 113 8.37 -27.01 -2.11
C THR A 113 8.09 -26.05 -3.28
N ALA A 114 8.88 -26.17 -4.35
CA ALA A 114 8.69 -25.44 -5.60
C ALA A 114 7.32 -25.68 -6.25
N LYS A 115 6.68 -26.82 -5.95
CA LYS A 115 5.31 -27.11 -6.39
C LYS A 115 4.31 -26.07 -5.85
N ASP A 116 4.46 -25.64 -4.61
CA ASP A 116 3.57 -24.64 -3.99
C ASP A 116 3.72 -23.27 -4.68
N VAL A 117 4.96 -22.91 -5.03
CA VAL A 117 5.24 -21.70 -5.80
C VAL A 117 4.57 -21.77 -7.16
N LYS A 118 4.79 -22.84 -7.91
CA LYS A 118 4.15 -23.04 -9.22
C LYS A 118 2.63 -22.97 -9.11
N CYS A 119 2.02 -23.69 -8.16
CA CYS A 119 0.57 -23.65 -7.93
C CYS A 119 0.05 -22.25 -7.67
N THR A 120 0.79 -21.43 -6.89
CA THR A 120 0.39 -20.06 -6.57
C THR A 120 0.32 -19.20 -7.83
N TRP A 121 1.37 -19.20 -8.66
CA TRP A 121 1.38 -18.36 -9.86
C TRP A 121 0.52 -18.93 -10.99
N ASP A 122 0.32 -20.24 -11.08
CA ASP A 122 -0.68 -20.82 -11.98
C ASP A 122 -2.10 -20.38 -11.59
N LEU A 123 -2.39 -20.26 -10.28
CA LEU A 123 -3.66 -19.74 -9.77
C LEU A 123 -3.82 -18.24 -10.12
N LEU A 124 -2.79 -17.42 -9.87
CA LEU A 124 -2.80 -15.97 -10.12
C LEU A 124 -2.92 -15.63 -11.60
N THR A 125 -2.27 -16.42 -12.47
CA THR A 125 -2.37 -16.23 -13.93
C THR A 125 -3.60 -16.88 -14.56
N GLY A 126 -4.37 -17.64 -13.78
CA GLY A 126 -5.57 -18.33 -14.23
C GLY A 126 -5.32 -19.63 -15.00
N ARG A 127 -4.12 -20.22 -14.91
CA ARG A 127 -3.75 -21.51 -15.52
C ARG A 127 -4.18 -22.71 -14.66
N SER A 128 -4.37 -22.50 -13.35
CA SER A 128 -4.87 -23.54 -12.44
C SER A 128 -6.30 -23.95 -12.78
N ALA A 129 -6.66 -25.21 -12.50
CA ALA A 129 -8.06 -25.68 -12.53
C ALA A 129 -8.93 -24.93 -11.50
N GLU A 130 -8.37 -24.68 -10.32
CA GLU A 130 -9.00 -23.85 -9.30
C GLU A 130 -8.97 -22.37 -9.69
N LYS A 131 -9.98 -21.61 -9.24
CA LYS A 131 -10.09 -20.18 -9.54
C LYS A 131 -10.29 -19.37 -8.28
N LEU A 132 -9.70 -18.18 -8.27
CA LEU A 132 -10.00 -17.13 -7.30
C LEU A 132 -11.39 -16.56 -7.60
N ARG A 133 -12.17 -16.24 -6.58
CA ARG A 133 -13.46 -15.52 -6.70
C ARG A 133 -13.27 -14.16 -7.37
N LEU A 134 -12.23 -13.44 -6.95
CA LEU A 134 -11.72 -12.20 -7.53
C LEU A 134 -10.21 -12.33 -7.64
N ASN A 135 -9.59 -11.69 -8.63
CA ASN A 135 -8.14 -11.68 -8.78
C ASN A 135 -7.66 -10.26 -9.10
N PRO A 136 -7.52 -9.40 -8.08
CA PRO A 136 -7.14 -8.00 -8.28
C PRO A 136 -5.73 -7.83 -8.89
N ARG A 137 -4.87 -8.83 -8.76
CA ARG A 137 -3.47 -8.81 -9.19
C ARG A 137 -3.16 -9.59 -10.47
N LYS A 138 -4.19 -10.05 -11.18
CA LYS A 138 -3.99 -10.80 -12.43
C LYS A 138 -3.11 -10.05 -13.44
N THR A 139 -3.29 -8.75 -13.56
CA THR A 139 -2.56 -7.89 -14.50
C THR A 139 -1.09 -7.67 -14.10
N TRP A 140 -0.72 -7.80 -12.85
CA TRP A 140 0.68 -7.72 -12.40
C TRP A 140 1.57 -8.77 -13.08
N TYR A 141 0.98 -9.93 -13.35
CA TYR A 141 1.67 -11.09 -13.92
C TYR A 141 1.32 -11.32 -15.40
N SER A 142 0.82 -10.29 -16.10
CA SER A 142 0.46 -10.40 -17.53
C SER A 142 1.66 -10.72 -18.43
N ASN A 143 2.86 -10.28 -18.02
CA ASN A 143 4.12 -10.56 -18.68
C ASN A 143 4.69 -11.96 -18.35
N LEU A 144 4.14 -12.67 -17.37
CA LEU A 144 4.59 -14.01 -16.99
C LEU A 144 4.14 -15.06 -18.02
N GLU A 145 5.10 -15.68 -18.71
CA GLU A 145 4.85 -16.72 -19.67
C GLU A 145 4.72 -18.09 -19.02
N GLU A 146 5.65 -18.46 -18.13
CA GLU A 146 5.67 -19.77 -17.52
C GLU A 146 6.32 -19.74 -16.13
N VAL A 147 5.94 -20.70 -15.28
CA VAL A 147 6.61 -20.99 -14.01
C VAL A 147 6.98 -22.46 -14.00
N THR A 148 8.28 -22.76 -13.89
CA THR A 148 8.83 -24.10 -13.95
C THR A 148 9.48 -24.46 -12.61
N ALA A 149 9.03 -25.57 -12.00
CA ALA A 149 9.70 -26.16 -10.85
C ALA A 149 10.83 -27.06 -11.32
N ASN A 150 12.08 -26.73 -10.95
CA ASN A 150 13.29 -27.47 -11.26
C ASN A 150 13.63 -28.39 -10.06
N GLY A 151 12.86 -29.47 -9.90
CA GLY A 151 12.88 -30.29 -8.69
C GLY A 151 12.09 -29.64 -7.53
N ASP A 152 12.42 -30.03 -6.30
CA ASP A 152 11.65 -29.60 -5.12
C ASP A 152 12.04 -28.22 -4.58
N TYR A 153 13.26 -27.74 -4.89
CA TYR A 153 13.84 -26.56 -4.22
C TYR A 153 14.43 -25.52 -5.17
N GLU A 154 13.92 -25.44 -6.39
CA GLU A 154 14.25 -24.36 -7.31
C GLU A 154 13.06 -24.03 -8.20
N ILE A 155 12.87 -22.75 -8.47
CA ILE A 155 11.79 -22.25 -9.31
C ILE A 155 12.34 -21.25 -10.33
N THR A 156 11.86 -21.34 -11.58
CA THR A 156 12.17 -20.37 -12.64
C THR A 156 10.90 -19.73 -13.14
N PHE A 157 10.90 -18.40 -13.19
CA PHE A 157 9.86 -17.57 -13.83
C PHE A 157 10.37 -17.14 -15.18
N ARG A 158 9.65 -17.47 -16.25
CA ARG A 158 9.94 -17.00 -17.60
C ARG A 158 8.96 -15.92 -17.99
N LEU A 159 9.50 -14.77 -18.40
CA LEU A 159 8.76 -13.60 -18.84
C LEU A 159 8.76 -13.50 -20.36
N LYS A 160 7.70 -12.95 -20.94
CA LYS A 160 7.61 -12.70 -22.40
C LYS A 160 8.58 -11.63 -22.89
N ARG A 161 8.98 -10.71 -21.99
CA ARG A 161 9.91 -9.61 -22.22
C ARG A 161 10.60 -9.22 -20.91
N PRO A 162 11.74 -8.53 -20.94
CA PRO A 162 12.40 -8.04 -19.73
C PRO A 162 11.45 -7.19 -18.88
N GLN A 163 11.51 -7.37 -17.55
CA GLN A 163 10.75 -6.57 -16.59
C GLN A 163 11.54 -6.46 -15.28
N PRO A 164 12.43 -5.46 -15.15
CA PRO A 164 13.26 -5.30 -13.95
C PRO A 164 12.46 -5.23 -12.63
N SER A 165 11.27 -4.64 -12.66
CA SER A 165 10.35 -4.52 -11.51
C SER A 165 9.71 -5.84 -11.07
N PHE A 166 9.82 -6.93 -11.84
CA PHE A 166 9.17 -8.20 -11.51
C PHE A 166 9.57 -8.71 -10.12
N LEU A 167 10.83 -8.52 -9.73
CA LEU A 167 11.31 -8.87 -8.40
C LEU A 167 10.62 -8.05 -7.30
N ALA A 168 10.34 -6.76 -7.52
CA ALA A 168 9.59 -5.92 -6.60
C ALA A 168 8.13 -6.38 -6.44
N LEU A 169 7.51 -6.84 -7.53
CA LEU A 169 6.17 -7.45 -7.46
C LEU A 169 6.17 -8.72 -6.60
N LEU A 170 7.21 -9.56 -6.69
CA LEU A 170 7.37 -10.75 -5.84
C LEU A 170 7.63 -10.38 -4.37
N ALA A 171 8.31 -9.26 -4.10
CA ALA A 171 8.61 -8.78 -2.76
C ALA A 171 7.41 -8.10 -2.07
N SER A 172 6.39 -7.72 -2.83
CA SER A 172 5.19 -7.09 -2.28
C SER A 172 4.52 -7.94 -1.23
N GLY A 173 4.06 -7.34 -0.13
CA GLY A 173 3.23 -8.02 0.87
C GLY A 173 1.94 -8.64 0.31
N TRP A 174 1.62 -8.35 -0.95
CA TRP A 174 0.51 -8.94 -1.70
C TRP A 174 0.88 -10.19 -2.52
N SER A 175 2.13 -10.66 -2.46
CA SER A 175 2.61 -11.81 -3.24
C SER A 175 3.02 -13.00 -2.36
N PRO A 176 2.22 -13.40 -1.36
CA PRO A 176 2.53 -14.56 -0.55
C PRO A 176 2.43 -15.85 -1.37
N VAL A 177 3.22 -16.85 -0.99
CA VAL A 177 3.07 -18.20 -1.53
C VAL A 177 1.93 -18.91 -0.80
N TYR A 178 1.06 -19.59 -1.55
CA TYR A 178 -0.05 -20.40 -1.03
C TYR A 178 0.27 -21.89 -1.07
N PRO A 179 -0.24 -22.70 -0.13
CA PRO A 179 -0.09 -24.14 -0.13
C PRO A 179 -0.90 -24.77 -1.27
N CYS A 180 -0.25 -25.57 -2.11
CA CYS A 180 -0.87 -26.24 -3.25
C CYS A 180 -1.97 -27.25 -2.84
N HIS A 181 -1.89 -27.75 -1.61
CA HIS A 181 -2.82 -28.73 -1.08
C HIS A 181 -4.06 -28.15 -0.38
N VAL A 182 -4.18 -26.81 -0.32
CA VAL A 182 -5.34 -26.11 0.26
C VAL A 182 -6.09 -25.39 -0.85
N LEU A 183 -7.39 -25.59 -0.91
CA LEU A 183 -8.20 -24.94 -1.94
C LEU A 183 -8.30 -23.43 -1.69
N PRO A 184 -8.28 -22.59 -2.73
CA PRO A 184 -8.38 -21.14 -2.57
C PRO A 184 -9.60 -20.67 -1.76
N ARG A 185 -10.73 -21.38 -1.88
CA ARG A 185 -11.94 -21.07 -1.11
C ARG A 185 -11.76 -21.27 0.41
N ASP A 186 -10.92 -22.24 0.82
CA ASP A 186 -10.70 -22.55 2.23
C ASP A 186 -9.77 -21.50 2.87
N MET A 187 -8.89 -20.88 2.08
CA MET A 187 -8.05 -19.77 2.51
C MET A 187 -8.82 -18.50 2.93
N ARG A 188 -10.13 -18.43 2.62
CA ARG A 188 -10.98 -17.32 3.05
C ARG A 188 -11.29 -17.33 4.54
N ALA A 189 -11.36 -18.50 5.15
CA ALA A 189 -11.74 -18.68 6.55
C ALA A 189 -10.69 -19.44 7.37
N HIS A 190 -9.89 -20.29 6.73
CA HIS A 190 -8.90 -21.16 7.36
C HIS A 190 -7.54 -20.98 6.68
N THR A 191 -6.91 -19.84 6.95
CA THR A 191 -5.66 -19.45 6.31
C THR A 191 -4.49 -20.25 6.84
N ILE A 192 -3.73 -20.89 5.94
CA ILE A 192 -2.51 -21.64 6.22
C ILE A 192 -1.34 -20.99 5.47
N GLY A 193 -0.27 -20.64 6.17
CA GLY A 193 0.94 -20.06 5.64
C GLY A 193 2.19 -20.77 6.15
N THR A 194 3.35 -20.17 5.87
CA THR A 194 4.66 -20.59 6.37
C THR A 194 5.26 -19.56 7.34
N GLY A 195 4.50 -18.49 7.63
CA GLY A 195 4.97 -17.32 8.34
C GLY A 195 5.18 -17.49 9.84
N PRO A 196 5.66 -16.40 10.49
CA PRO A 196 5.94 -16.39 11.94
C PRO A 196 4.70 -16.57 12.81
N PHE A 197 3.52 -16.29 12.28
CA PHE A 197 2.27 -16.44 13.03
C PHE A 197 1.30 -17.37 12.33
N LYS A 198 0.58 -18.18 13.12
CA LYS A 198 -0.53 -19.05 12.68
C LYS A 198 -1.85 -18.32 12.85
N PHE A 199 -2.71 -18.39 11.84
CA PHE A 199 -4.08 -17.88 11.93
C PHE A 199 -4.88 -18.64 13.02
N VAL A 200 -5.60 -17.89 13.86
CA VAL A 200 -6.42 -18.45 14.93
C VAL A 200 -7.89 -18.25 14.66
N GLU A 201 -8.33 -17.00 14.48
CA GLU A 201 -9.73 -16.68 14.21
C GLU A 201 -9.91 -15.36 13.47
N PHE A 202 -11.00 -15.28 12.73
CA PHE A 202 -11.60 -14.04 12.26
C PHE A 202 -13.09 -14.03 12.66
N ARG A 203 -13.48 -13.06 13.44
CA ARG A 203 -14.87 -12.73 13.74
C ARG A 203 -15.20 -11.40 13.06
N PRO A 204 -16.03 -11.42 12.00
CA PRO A 204 -16.38 -10.20 11.28
C PRO A 204 -16.90 -9.10 12.21
N ASN A 205 -16.40 -7.87 12.01
CA ASN A 205 -16.72 -6.68 12.80
C ASN A 205 -16.35 -6.76 14.30
N GLU A 206 -15.66 -7.81 14.73
CA GLU A 206 -15.25 -8.01 16.11
C GLU A 206 -13.73 -8.03 16.24
N ARG A 207 -13.04 -9.04 15.68
CA ARG A 207 -11.59 -9.17 15.79
C ARG A 207 -10.95 -10.16 14.81
N ILE A 208 -9.64 -10.02 14.67
CA ILE A 208 -8.75 -10.98 14.01
C ILE A 208 -7.65 -11.37 15.01
N ARG A 209 -7.26 -12.66 15.06
CA ARG A 209 -6.20 -13.15 15.93
C ARG A 209 -5.26 -14.10 15.22
N VAL A 210 -3.97 -13.94 15.54
CA VAL A 210 -2.91 -14.87 15.15
C VAL A 210 -2.07 -15.23 16.38
N ALA A 211 -1.49 -16.43 16.41
CA ALA A 211 -0.62 -16.93 17.47
C ALA A 211 0.76 -17.25 16.91
N ARG A 212 1.78 -17.24 17.78
CA ARG A 212 3.15 -17.65 17.44
C ARG A 212 3.17 -18.99 16.71
N ASN A 213 3.97 -19.08 15.64
CA ASN A 213 4.36 -20.35 15.03
C ASN A 213 5.63 -20.86 15.72
N PRO A 214 5.55 -21.88 16.59
CA PRO A 214 6.73 -22.39 17.31
C PRO A 214 7.71 -23.13 16.40
N GLU A 215 7.25 -23.57 15.22
CA GLU A 215 8.07 -24.24 14.21
C GLU A 215 8.51 -23.30 13.08
N TYR A 216 8.54 -21.97 13.35
CA TYR A 216 8.98 -21.01 12.33
C TYR A 216 10.44 -21.22 11.97
N TRP A 217 10.73 -21.22 10.69
CA TRP A 217 12.04 -21.58 10.15
C TRP A 217 13.17 -20.59 10.46
N LYS A 218 12.86 -19.35 10.90
CA LYS A 218 13.85 -18.40 11.43
C LYS A 218 14.03 -18.63 12.94
N PRO A 219 15.22 -19.08 13.41
CA PRO A 219 15.44 -19.37 14.82
C PRO A 219 15.19 -18.15 15.72
N GLY A 220 14.52 -18.35 16.85
CA GLY A 220 14.24 -17.32 17.83
C GLY A 220 13.14 -16.33 17.45
N ARG A 221 12.46 -16.54 16.35
CA ARG A 221 11.34 -15.72 15.85
C ARG A 221 10.04 -16.52 15.84
N PRO A 222 8.88 -15.78 15.91
CA PRO A 222 8.73 -14.38 16.31
C PRO A 222 8.93 -14.22 17.85
N TYR A 223 9.14 -12.99 18.31
CA TYR A 223 9.26 -12.71 19.76
C TYR A 223 7.90 -12.74 20.46
N LEU A 224 6.85 -12.20 19.81
CA LEU A 224 5.49 -12.16 20.34
C LEU A 224 4.85 -13.55 20.46
N GLU A 225 3.97 -13.76 21.45
CA GLU A 225 3.11 -14.95 21.53
C GLU A 225 1.95 -14.91 20.55
N GLY A 226 1.55 -13.72 20.14
CA GLY A 226 0.47 -13.52 19.18
C GLY A 226 0.19 -12.05 18.94
N ILE A 227 -0.75 -11.81 18.02
CA ILE A 227 -1.23 -10.47 17.73
C ILE A 227 -2.75 -10.53 17.67
N GLU A 228 -3.40 -9.52 18.26
CA GLU A 228 -4.84 -9.34 18.21
C GLU A 228 -5.18 -7.99 17.58
N TRP A 229 -6.16 -8.00 16.67
CA TRP A 229 -6.71 -6.82 16.03
C TRP A 229 -8.20 -6.67 16.37
N PRO A 230 -8.58 -6.00 17.47
CA PRO A 230 -9.96 -5.58 17.68
C PRO A 230 -10.41 -4.63 16.57
N ILE A 231 -11.55 -4.94 15.93
CA ILE A 231 -12.08 -4.13 14.83
C ILE A 231 -12.92 -3.00 15.41
N VAL A 232 -12.39 -1.79 15.30
CA VAL A 232 -13.01 -0.55 15.81
C VAL A 232 -13.02 0.49 14.69
N PRO A 233 -14.10 0.62 13.91
CA PRO A 233 -14.13 1.52 12.75
C PRO A 233 -13.93 3.00 13.10
N SER A 234 -14.47 3.47 14.24
CA SER A 234 -14.33 4.85 14.70
C SER A 234 -12.89 5.19 15.09
N LEU A 235 -12.25 6.10 14.36
CA LEU A 235 -10.89 6.57 14.69
C LEU A 235 -10.84 7.22 16.08
N ALA A 236 -11.85 8.01 16.44
CA ALA A 236 -11.92 8.64 17.77
C ALA A 236 -11.93 7.59 18.89
N THR A 237 -12.72 6.51 18.73
CA THR A 237 -12.77 5.40 19.70
C THR A 237 -11.43 4.67 19.76
N ARG A 238 -10.74 4.47 18.62
CA ARG A 238 -9.40 3.86 18.60
C ARG A 238 -8.37 4.73 19.32
N ILE A 239 -8.41 6.04 19.12
CA ILE A 239 -7.50 6.97 19.83
C ILE A 239 -7.78 6.95 21.34
N LEU A 240 -9.04 6.99 21.78
CA LEU A 240 -9.39 6.92 23.20
C LEU A 240 -8.91 5.61 23.83
N GLY A 241 -9.12 4.47 23.17
CA GLY A 241 -8.63 3.16 23.65
C GLY A 241 -7.10 3.09 23.69
N PHE A 242 -6.41 3.73 22.73
CA PHE A 242 -4.94 3.79 22.72
C PHE A 242 -4.40 4.66 23.86
N VAL A 243 -4.98 5.85 24.10
CA VAL A 243 -4.62 6.73 25.21
C VAL A 243 -4.87 6.04 26.57
N ALA A 244 -5.95 5.27 26.67
CA ALA A 244 -6.28 4.47 27.87
C ALA A 244 -5.40 3.21 28.04
N GLY A 245 -4.49 2.91 27.08
CA GLY A 245 -3.61 1.73 27.15
C GLY A 245 -4.28 0.41 26.74
N SER A 246 -5.49 0.45 26.19
CA SER A 246 -6.18 -0.76 25.68
C SER A 246 -5.60 -1.29 24.38
N PHE A 247 -4.87 -0.45 23.64
CA PHE A 247 -4.19 -0.79 22.40
C PHE A 247 -2.72 -0.42 22.47
N ASP A 248 -1.85 -1.29 21.95
CA ASP A 248 -0.41 -1.03 21.86
C ASP A 248 -0.06 -0.17 20.63
N GLN A 249 -0.94 -0.15 19.60
CA GLN A 249 -0.80 0.68 18.41
C GLN A 249 -2.14 1.24 17.95
N VAL A 250 -2.10 2.48 17.45
CA VAL A 250 -3.17 3.09 16.66
C VAL A 250 -2.64 3.52 15.29
N PHE A 251 -3.32 3.05 14.22
CA PHE A 251 -2.98 3.33 12.83
C PHE A 251 -3.95 4.34 12.21
N GLY A 252 -3.45 5.15 11.26
CA GLY A 252 -4.25 6.07 10.47
C GLY A 252 -4.73 7.29 11.26
N VAL A 253 -3.94 7.71 12.25
CA VAL A 253 -4.19 8.96 12.97
C VAL A 253 -4.02 10.13 12.00
N THR A 254 -5.06 10.94 11.85
CA THR A 254 -4.99 12.14 11.03
C THR A 254 -4.16 13.22 11.72
N ILE A 255 -3.55 14.10 10.94
CA ILE A 255 -2.69 15.16 11.48
C ILE A 255 -3.40 16.05 12.51
N PRO A 256 -4.67 16.47 12.30
CA PRO A 256 -5.42 17.19 13.32
C PRO A 256 -5.50 16.48 14.68
N LEU A 257 -5.77 15.17 14.64
CA LEU A 257 -5.93 14.37 15.86
C LEU A 257 -4.61 13.96 16.51
N LEU A 258 -3.50 13.97 15.76
CA LEU A 258 -2.18 13.62 16.28
C LEU A 258 -1.71 14.57 17.37
N ARG A 259 -1.95 15.88 17.20
CA ARG A 259 -1.60 16.89 18.20
C ARG A 259 -2.31 16.64 19.52
N ASP A 260 -3.62 16.38 19.47
CA ASP A 260 -4.42 16.15 20.67
C ASP A 260 -4.05 14.82 21.34
N LEU A 261 -3.75 13.78 20.53
CA LEU A 261 -3.25 12.51 21.04
C LEU A 261 -1.92 12.67 21.78
N LYS A 262 -0.94 13.39 21.21
CA LYS A 262 0.36 13.64 21.86
C LYS A 262 0.23 14.46 23.15
N ASN A 263 -0.72 15.38 23.23
CA ASN A 263 -0.99 16.13 24.45
C ASN A 263 -1.55 15.24 25.57
N GLN A 264 -2.39 14.25 25.22
CA GLN A 264 -3.00 13.32 26.19
C GLN A 264 -2.06 12.17 26.59
N ALA A 265 -1.16 11.76 25.68
CA ALA A 265 -0.23 10.66 25.89
C ALA A 265 1.18 11.05 25.38
N PRO A 266 1.92 11.92 26.10
CA PRO A 266 3.21 12.45 25.64
C PRO A 266 4.31 11.38 25.54
N GLN A 267 4.16 10.24 26.20
CA GLN A 267 5.12 9.13 26.21
C GLN A 267 5.09 8.25 24.95
N VAL A 268 4.07 8.38 24.10
CA VAL A 268 3.93 7.53 22.91
C VAL A 268 4.86 7.95 21.79
N VAL A 269 5.27 6.99 20.98
CA VAL A 269 6.10 7.22 19.79
C VAL A 269 5.20 7.25 18.56
N CYS A 270 5.22 8.35 17.82
CA CYS A 270 4.40 8.51 16.63
C CYS A 270 5.25 8.87 15.42
N ASP A 271 5.11 8.10 14.35
CA ASP A 271 5.73 8.35 13.05
C ASP A 271 4.70 8.99 12.11
N VAL A 272 5.07 10.12 11.49
CA VAL A 272 4.30 10.80 10.44
C VAL A 272 4.92 10.48 9.10
N PHE A 273 4.12 10.00 8.16
CA PHE A 273 4.63 9.52 6.87
C PHE A 273 3.58 9.67 5.75
N PRO A 274 4.01 9.81 4.49
CA PRO A 274 3.17 9.58 3.32
C PRO A 274 3.12 8.06 3.05
N GLY A 275 1.92 7.50 2.94
CA GLY A 275 1.72 6.06 2.83
C GLY A 275 1.51 5.53 1.40
N ASN A 276 1.78 6.35 0.37
CA ASN A 276 1.42 6.04 -1.02
C ASN A 276 -0.08 5.69 -1.18
N LEU A 277 -0.90 6.54 -0.59
CA LEU A 277 -2.37 6.38 -0.48
C LEU A 277 -3.10 7.63 -1.00
N PRO A 278 -2.92 8.04 -2.26
CA PRO A 278 -3.60 9.24 -2.78
C PRO A 278 -5.12 9.12 -2.67
N ARG A 279 -5.77 10.27 -2.47
CA ARG A 279 -7.23 10.41 -2.57
C ARG A 279 -7.56 10.72 -4.01
N THR A 280 -8.36 9.88 -4.64
CA THR A 280 -8.67 9.98 -6.06
C THR A 280 -10.15 9.85 -6.33
N LEU A 281 -10.57 10.40 -7.46
CA LEU A 281 -11.92 10.22 -7.97
C LEU A 281 -11.97 9.02 -8.91
N LEU A 282 -13.02 8.23 -8.80
CA LEU A 282 -13.46 7.32 -9.85
C LEU A 282 -14.53 8.04 -10.65
N VAL A 283 -14.33 8.18 -11.95
CA VAL A 283 -15.31 8.77 -12.85
C VAL A 283 -15.79 7.67 -13.78
N ASN A 284 -17.09 7.42 -13.81
CA ASN A 284 -17.67 6.41 -14.70
C ASN A 284 -17.74 6.97 -16.12
N ARG A 285 -16.76 6.61 -16.96
CA ARG A 285 -16.61 7.07 -18.35
C ARG A 285 -17.48 6.26 -19.34
N THR A 286 -18.18 5.24 -18.84
CA THR A 286 -18.93 4.31 -19.71
C THR A 286 -20.43 4.60 -19.75
N ALA A 287 -20.88 5.60 -18.99
CA ALA A 287 -22.28 5.99 -18.90
C ALA A 287 -22.44 7.50 -18.70
N PRO A 288 -23.57 8.09 -19.15
CA PRO A 288 -23.89 9.49 -18.88
C PRO A 288 -23.90 9.79 -17.36
N PRO A 289 -23.56 11.04 -16.98
CA PRO A 289 -23.18 12.13 -17.88
C PRO A 289 -21.68 12.20 -18.17
N PHE A 290 -20.84 11.39 -17.53
CA PHE A 290 -19.38 11.47 -17.63
C PHE A 290 -18.77 10.62 -18.75
N ASP A 291 -19.55 10.08 -19.66
CA ASP A 291 -19.09 9.64 -20.99
C ASP A 291 -18.65 10.85 -21.85
N ASP A 292 -19.20 12.06 -21.58
CA ASP A 292 -18.75 13.29 -22.21
C ASP A 292 -17.38 13.76 -21.66
N PRO A 293 -16.34 13.89 -22.52
CA PRO A 293 -15.02 14.34 -22.09
C PRO A 293 -15.00 15.79 -21.60
N LEU A 294 -15.85 16.67 -22.12
CA LEU A 294 -15.92 18.07 -21.69
C LEU A 294 -16.42 18.18 -20.25
N LEU A 295 -17.37 17.33 -19.86
CA LEU A 295 -17.86 17.31 -18.49
C LEU A 295 -16.80 16.81 -17.50
N ARG A 296 -16.00 15.80 -17.89
CA ARG A 296 -14.85 15.35 -17.08
C ARG A 296 -13.80 16.45 -16.91
N ARG A 297 -13.50 17.18 -18.01
CA ARG A 297 -12.60 18.34 -18.00
C ARG A 297 -13.11 19.43 -17.06
N ALA A 298 -14.37 19.80 -17.14
CA ALA A 298 -14.96 20.81 -16.25
C ALA A 298 -14.84 20.41 -14.77
N MET A 299 -15.10 19.13 -14.47
CA MET A 299 -14.94 18.61 -13.10
C MET A 299 -13.47 18.68 -12.65
N ALA A 300 -12.51 18.24 -13.46
CA ALA A 300 -11.09 18.28 -13.10
C ALA A 300 -10.59 19.71 -12.88
N LEU A 301 -10.99 20.67 -13.71
CA LEU A 301 -10.68 22.09 -13.57
C LEU A 301 -11.28 22.73 -12.30
N SER A 302 -12.34 22.17 -11.73
CA SER A 302 -12.98 22.72 -10.53
C SER A 302 -12.20 22.45 -9.24
N LEU A 303 -11.27 21.47 -9.26
CA LEU A 303 -10.60 20.96 -8.07
C LEU A 303 -9.59 21.97 -7.51
N ASP A 304 -9.75 22.27 -6.22
CA ASP A 304 -8.78 23.02 -5.43
C ASP A 304 -8.02 22.02 -4.55
N HIS A 305 -6.88 21.55 -5.06
CA HIS A 305 -6.02 20.57 -4.39
C HIS A 305 -5.48 21.08 -3.05
N GLN A 306 -5.12 22.37 -2.98
CA GLN A 306 -4.59 22.98 -1.76
C GLN A 306 -5.66 23.04 -0.66
N ALA A 307 -6.91 23.36 -1.00
CA ALA A 307 -8.00 23.37 -0.04
C ALA A 307 -8.26 21.98 0.58
N PHE A 308 -8.09 20.89 -0.19
CA PHE A 308 -8.15 19.54 0.39
C PHE A 308 -7.06 19.31 1.43
N ILE A 309 -5.83 19.74 1.14
CA ILE A 309 -4.69 19.61 2.05
C ILE A 309 -4.90 20.44 3.30
N ASP A 310 -5.30 21.72 3.15
CA ASP A 310 -5.43 22.66 4.26
C ASP A 310 -6.57 22.26 5.22
N ILE A 311 -7.72 21.86 4.69
CA ILE A 311 -8.89 21.53 5.50
C ILE A 311 -8.77 20.15 6.14
N ILE A 312 -8.32 19.13 5.37
CA ILE A 312 -8.32 17.75 5.85
C ILE A 312 -7.07 17.42 6.63
N SER A 313 -5.92 18.01 6.26
CA SER A 313 -4.60 17.64 6.77
C SER A 313 -3.86 18.81 7.45
N LEU A 314 -4.52 19.96 7.70
CA LEU A 314 -3.91 21.15 8.30
C LEU A 314 -2.62 21.58 7.57
N GLY A 315 -2.63 21.57 6.25
CA GLY A 315 -1.49 21.90 5.41
C GLY A 315 -0.44 20.79 5.25
N GLN A 316 -0.62 19.63 5.87
CA GLN A 316 0.32 18.51 5.79
C GLN A 316 -0.13 17.46 4.78
N GLY A 317 0.22 17.67 3.54
CA GLY A 317 -0.06 16.79 2.43
C GLY A 317 0.68 17.31 1.20
N ASP A 318 0.61 16.55 0.13
CA ASP A 318 1.34 16.87 -1.09
C ASP A 318 0.39 16.89 -2.30
N ILE A 319 0.57 17.86 -3.20
CA ILE A 319 -0.04 17.85 -4.52
C ILE A 319 0.80 16.91 -5.39
N GLY A 320 0.16 15.95 -6.04
CA GLY A 320 0.84 14.96 -6.86
C GLY A 320 -0.04 14.41 -7.97
N GLY A 321 0.56 13.69 -8.90
CA GLY A 321 -0.12 12.84 -9.87
C GLY A 321 -0.54 11.51 -9.27
N VAL A 322 -0.65 10.47 -10.11
CA VAL A 322 -1.08 9.14 -9.68
C VAL A 322 0.02 8.36 -8.96
N MET A 323 1.27 8.74 -9.15
CA MET A 323 2.41 8.24 -8.37
C MET A 323 2.70 9.16 -7.19
N GLN A 324 3.28 8.60 -6.14
CA GLN A 324 3.67 9.38 -4.96
C GLN A 324 4.68 10.46 -5.35
N PRO A 325 4.44 11.75 -4.99
CA PRO A 325 5.35 12.83 -5.35
C PRO A 325 6.66 12.75 -4.57
N PRO A 326 7.75 13.36 -5.11
CA PRO A 326 8.99 13.53 -4.35
C PRO A 326 8.77 14.41 -3.10
N PRO A 327 9.64 14.31 -2.04
CA PRO A 327 10.90 13.55 -2.04
C PRO A 327 10.74 12.05 -1.70
N GLU A 328 9.63 11.61 -1.11
CA GLU A 328 9.44 10.22 -0.68
C GLU A 328 9.10 9.29 -1.86
N GLY A 329 8.41 9.78 -2.89
CA GLY A 329 8.17 9.03 -4.12
C GLY A 329 9.31 9.21 -5.12
N VAL A 330 9.73 8.11 -5.75
CA VAL A 330 10.81 8.13 -6.75
C VAL A 330 10.28 8.53 -8.13
N TRP A 331 9.01 8.22 -8.41
CA TRP A 331 8.43 8.21 -9.75
C TRP A 331 7.50 9.38 -10.05
N GLY A 332 6.90 9.98 -9.04
CA GLY A 332 5.88 11.02 -9.23
C GLY A 332 6.39 12.23 -10.00
N THR A 333 5.51 12.81 -10.81
CA THR A 333 5.81 14.03 -11.58
C THR A 333 6.07 15.20 -10.63
N PRO A 334 7.17 15.95 -10.81
CA PRO A 334 7.47 17.15 -10.04
C PRO A 334 6.35 18.20 -10.11
N LEU A 335 6.12 18.90 -9.00
CA LEU A 335 5.01 19.86 -8.88
C LEU A 335 5.05 20.98 -9.93
N GLU A 336 6.22 21.48 -10.29
CA GLU A 336 6.39 22.51 -11.32
C GLU A 336 5.94 22.02 -12.70
N MET A 337 6.09 20.73 -13.01
CA MET A 337 5.57 20.15 -14.24
C MET A 337 4.06 19.95 -14.16
N LEU A 338 3.55 19.46 -13.02
CA LEU A 338 2.10 19.30 -12.82
C LEU A 338 1.35 20.61 -12.99
N ARG A 339 1.87 21.72 -12.50
CA ARG A 339 1.27 23.07 -12.61
C ARG A 339 1.02 23.53 -14.05
N THR A 340 1.65 22.90 -15.02
CA THR A 340 1.41 23.19 -16.45
C THR A 340 0.24 22.40 -17.04
N LEU A 341 -0.32 21.46 -16.27
CA LEU A 341 -1.36 20.55 -16.73
C LEU A 341 -2.76 21.02 -16.28
N PRO A 342 -3.82 20.63 -17.01
CA PRO A 342 -5.18 21.00 -16.67
C PRO A 342 -5.57 20.63 -15.24
N GLY A 343 -6.20 21.58 -14.52
CA GLY A 343 -6.64 21.39 -13.14
C GLY A 343 -5.57 21.62 -12.07
N TYR A 344 -4.28 21.70 -12.44
CA TYR A 344 -3.17 21.93 -11.51
C TYR A 344 -2.62 23.37 -11.47
N ASP A 345 -3.15 24.27 -12.30
CA ASP A 345 -2.84 25.70 -12.20
C ASP A 345 -3.25 26.21 -10.81
N PRO A 346 -2.35 26.86 -10.04
CA PRO A 346 -2.66 27.35 -8.70
C PRO A 346 -3.73 28.46 -8.69
N ASP A 347 -4.03 29.09 -9.83
CA ASP A 347 -5.16 30.02 -9.96
C ASP A 347 -6.49 29.23 -10.14
N VAL A 348 -6.98 28.72 -9.02
CA VAL A 348 -8.25 27.97 -8.98
C VAL A 348 -9.43 28.80 -9.50
N ALA A 349 -9.42 30.13 -9.28
CA ALA A 349 -10.50 31.00 -9.75
C ALA A 349 -10.55 31.03 -11.29
N LYS A 350 -9.40 31.13 -11.95
CA LYS A 350 -9.26 31.04 -13.40
C LYS A 350 -9.74 29.68 -13.93
N ASN A 351 -9.31 28.58 -13.31
CA ASN A 351 -9.72 27.21 -13.69
C ASN A 351 -11.25 27.05 -13.60
N ARG A 352 -11.87 27.57 -12.53
CA ARG A 352 -13.33 27.51 -12.35
C ARG A 352 -14.09 28.39 -13.35
N VAL A 353 -13.52 29.52 -13.81
CA VAL A 353 -14.10 30.32 -14.90
C VAL A 353 -14.14 29.49 -16.20
N GLU A 354 -13.05 28.82 -16.54
CA GLU A 354 -12.99 27.93 -17.70
C GLU A 354 -13.98 26.76 -17.55
N ALA A 355 -14.03 26.12 -16.39
CA ALA A 355 -14.97 25.04 -16.09
C ALA A 355 -16.43 25.48 -16.29
N ARG A 356 -16.82 26.63 -15.77
CA ARG A 356 -18.18 27.19 -15.99
C ARG A 356 -18.46 27.43 -17.47
N GLY A 357 -17.50 27.97 -18.22
CA GLY A 357 -17.65 28.15 -19.66
C GLY A 357 -17.87 26.84 -20.43
N ILE A 358 -17.27 25.74 -19.96
CA ILE A 358 -17.53 24.40 -20.49
C ILE A 358 -18.95 23.94 -20.11
N MET A 359 -19.34 24.08 -18.85
CA MET A 359 -20.67 23.71 -18.37
C MET A 359 -21.79 24.45 -19.11
N GLU A 360 -21.61 25.74 -19.35
CA GLU A 360 -22.56 26.56 -20.11
C GLU A 360 -22.71 26.10 -21.56
N LYS A 361 -21.62 25.70 -22.22
CA LYS A 361 -21.66 25.09 -23.55
C LYS A 361 -22.42 23.76 -23.57
N LEU A 362 -22.41 23.04 -22.47
CA LEU A 362 -23.17 21.79 -22.28
C LEU A 362 -24.63 22.02 -21.85
N GLY A 363 -25.06 23.31 -21.71
CA GLY A 363 -26.42 23.68 -21.34
C GLY A 363 -26.69 23.77 -19.84
N TYR A 364 -25.65 23.69 -19.00
CA TYR A 364 -25.76 23.82 -17.55
C TYR A 364 -25.43 25.25 -17.11
N GLY A 365 -26.10 25.74 -16.07
CA GLY A 365 -25.92 27.09 -15.55
C GLY A 365 -26.56 27.25 -14.19
N PRO A 366 -26.65 28.49 -13.68
CA PRO A 366 -27.27 28.77 -12.36
C PRO A 366 -28.69 28.22 -12.21
N ASP A 367 -29.48 28.32 -13.29
CA ASP A 367 -30.90 27.92 -13.31
C ASP A 367 -31.15 26.50 -13.83
N ASN A 368 -30.10 25.86 -14.42
CA ASN A 368 -30.16 24.49 -14.92
C ASN A 368 -28.90 23.74 -14.50
N ARG A 369 -28.88 23.29 -13.24
CA ARG A 369 -27.71 22.64 -12.65
C ARG A 369 -27.72 21.13 -12.91
N LEU A 370 -26.53 20.55 -13.06
CA LEU A 370 -26.37 19.11 -13.22
C LEU A 370 -26.47 18.41 -11.84
N ALA A 371 -27.45 17.53 -11.67
CA ALA A 371 -27.55 16.69 -10.47
C ALA A 371 -26.79 15.37 -10.67
N ILE A 372 -25.92 15.03 -9.72
CA ILE A 372 -25.15 13.77 -9.70
C ILE A 372 -25.11 13.15 -8.32
N LYS A 373 -24.67 11.87 -8.25
CA LYS A 373 -24.28 11.22 -6.98
C LYS A 373 -22.77 11.10 -6.87
N VAL A 374 -22.24 11.42 -5.68
CA VAL A 374 -20.86 11.14 -5.28
C VAL A 374 -20.91 10.02 -4.26
N SER A 375 -20.47 8.82 -4.68
CA SER A 375 -20.45 7.62 -3.83
C SER A 375 -19.11 7.52 -3.10
N ALA A 376 -19.13 7.24 -1.80
CA ALA A 376 -17.92 7.05 -1.00
C ALA A 376 -18.11 5.93 0.04
N ARG A 377 -17.03 5.25 0.38
CA ARG A 377 -17.05 4.36 1.56
C ARG A 377 -17.30 5.18 2.81
N ASN A 378 -18.07 4.63 3.76
CA ASN A 378 -18.35 5.30 5.04
C ASN A 378 -17.16 5.21 6.01
N ILE A 379 -16.00 5.63 5.57
CA ILE A 379 -14.77 5.75 6.38
C ILE A 379 -14.16 7.14 6.16
N ALA A 380 -13.58 7.73 7.19
CA ALA A 380 -13.04 9.10 7.16
C ALA A 380 -12.13 9.40 5.94
N PRO A 381 -11.20 8.51 5.50
CA PRO A 381 -10.33 8.77 4.37
C PRO A 381 -11.04 9.02 3.02
N THR A 382 -12.27 8.59 2.86
CA THR A 382 -13.07 8.78 1.64
C THR A 382 -14.27 9.69 1.85
N ARG A 383 -14.91 9.62 3.04
CA ARG A 383 -16.06 10.44 3.37
C ARG A 383 -15.71 11.94 3.44
N ASP A 384 -14.66 12.29 4.17
CA ASP A 384 -14.34 13.69 4.45
C ASP A 384 -13.91 14.45 3.17
N PRO A 385 -13.07 13.90 2.27
CA PRO A 385 -12.83 14.52 0.96
C PRO A 385 -14.08 14.58 0.07
N ALA A 386 -14.99 13.60 0.15
CA ALA A 386 -16.23 13.63 -0.63
C ALA A 386 -17.13 14.79 -0.23
N VAL A 387 -17.22 15.11 1.06
CA VAL A 387 -17.97 16.29 1.55
C VAL A 387 -17.39 17.57 0.97
N LEU A 388 -16.04 17.73 1.01
CA LEU A 388 -15.41 18.94 0.46
C LEU A 388 -15.60 19.04 -1.07
N LEU A 389 -15.51 17.90 -1.77
CA LEU A 389 -15.73 17.83 -3.22
C LEU A 389 -17.13 18.36 -3.60
N THR A 390 -18.18 17.99 -2.87
CA THR A 390 -19.54 18.48 -3.19
C THR A 390 -19.64 19.99 -3.15
N GLY A 391 -18.91 20.64 -2.24
CA GLY A 391 -18.80 22.11 -2.19
C GLY A 391 -18.10 22.69 -3.42
N GLN A 392 -16.97 22.09 -3.84
CA GLN A 392 -16.23 22.56 -5.01
C GLN A 392 -17.03 22.38 -6.32
N LEU A 393 -17.76 21.28 -6.47
CA LEU A 393 -18.59 21.02 -7.64
C LEU A 393 -19.73 22.04 -7.79
N LYS A 394 -20.25 22.57 -6.68
CA LYS A 394 -21.28 23.64 -6.72
C LYS A 394 -20.81 24.90 -7.43
N GLU A 395 -19.50 25.21 -7.37
CA GLU A 395 -18.91 26.37 -8.01
C GLU A 395 -18.97 26.31 -9.55
N ILE A 396 -19.26 25.14 -10.11
CA ILE A 396 -19.35 24.90 -11.56
C ILE A 396 -20.71 24.31 -11.97
N TYR A 397 -21.77 24.66 -11.27
CA TYR A 397 -23.15 24.26 -11.58
C TYR A 397 -23.45 22.77 -11.46
N ILE A 398 -22.70 22.02 -10.62
CA ILE A 398 -22.98 20.61 -10.32
C ILE A 398 -23.51 20.50 -8.89
N ASP A 399 -24.72 19.96 -8.74
CA ASP A 399 -25.32 19.62 -7.45
C ASP A 399 -25.06 18.13 -7.16
N ALA A 400 -24.17 17.88 -6.22
CA ALA A 400 -23.72 16.53 -5.87
C ALA A 400 -24.37 16.06 -4.56
N GLU A 401 -25.11 14.96 -4.62
CA GLU A 401 -25.62 14.22 -3.46
C GLU A 401 -24.60 13.18 -3.00
N LEU A 402 -24.33 13.11 -1.69
CA LEU A 402 -23.43 12.10 -1.12
C LEU A 402 -24.16 10.78 -0.90
N GLU A 403 -23.57 9.70 -1.41
CA GLU A 403 -24.01 8.32 -1.16
C GLU A 403 -22.94 7.58 -0.35
N MET A 404 -23.23 7.33 0.94
CA MET A 404 -22.33 6.56 1.82
C MET A 404 -22.59 5.07 1.67
N VAL A 405 -21.53 4.31 1.35
CA VAL A 405 -21.57 2.88 1.05
C VAL A 405 -20.68 2.12 2.03
N ASP A 406 -21.18 1.02 2.61
CA ASP A 406 -20.38 0.15 3.45
C ASP A 406 -19.29 -0.54 2.66
N THR A 407 -18.14 -0.80 3.29
CA THR A 407 -16.96 -1.40 2.63
C THR A 407 -17.29 -2.73 1.94
N THR A 408 -18.13 -3.57 2.54
CA THR A 408 -18.54 -4.86 1.95
C THR A 408 -19.31 -4.72 0.65
N ASN A 409 -20.04 -3.61 0.47
CA ASN A 409 -20.84 -3.32 -0.72
C ASN A 409 -20.10 -2.44 -1.74
N TRP A 410 -19.04 -1.75 -1.33
CA TRP A 410 -18.32 -0.80 -2.18
C TRP A 410 -17.71 -1.44 -3.42
N PHE A 411 -16.87 -2.47 -3.24
CA PHE A 411 -16.19 -3.10 -4.37
C PHE A 411 -17.16 -3.80 -5.35
N PRO A 412 -18.17 -4.54 -4.88
CA PRO A 412 -19.22 -5.03 -5.77
C PRO A 412 -19.92 -3.93 -6.57
N LYS A 413 -20.19 -2.77 -5.95
CA LYS A 413 -20.83 -1.61 -6.60
C LYS A 413 -19.94 -1.05 -7.73
N VAL A 414 -18.69 -0.73 -7.45
CA VAL A 414 -17.78 -0.13 -8.45
C VAL A 414 -17.39 -1.10 -9.56
N LEU A 415 -17.30 -2.40 -9.26
CA LEU A 415 -17.06 -3.44 -10.27
C LEU A 415 -18.20 -3.56 -11.29
N ARG A 416 -19.45 -3.37 -10.85
CA ARG A 416 -20.61 -3.31 -11.75
C ARG A 416 -20.78 -1.96 -12.42
N LYS A 417 -19.88 -1.00 -12.14
CA LYS A 417 -19.96 0.41 -12.61
C LYS A 417 -21.27 1.12 -12.21
N ASP A 418 -21.83 0.73 -11.07
CA ASP A 418 -23.03 1.30 -10.47
C ASP A 418 -22.69 2.56 -9.65
N PHE A 419 -22.12 3.56 -10.31
CA PHE A 419 -21.77 4.87 -9.73
C PHE A 419 -21.61 5.91 -10.85
N THR A 420 -21.75 7.17 -10.50
CA THR A 420 -21.47 8.32 -11.38
C THR A 420 -20.06 8.85 -11.12
N VAL A 421 -19.83 9.33 -9.89
CA VAL A 421 -18.51 9.69 -9.35
C VAL A 421 -18.30 8.93 -8.06
N GLY A 422 -17.13 8.35 -7.88
CA GLY A 422 -16.75 7.63 -6.66
C GLY A 422 -15.52 8.25 -6.01
N MET A 423 -15.47 8.25 -4.68
CA MET A 423 -14.27 8.63 -3.93
C MET A 423 -13.53 7.37 -3.50
N VAL A 424 -12.25 7.26 -3.84
CA VAL A 424 -11.44 6.09 -3.49
C VAL A 424 -10.08 6.49 -2.93
N VAL A 425 -9.54 5.66 -2.05
CA VAL A 425 -8.11 5.63 -1.76
C VAL A 425 -7.46 4.74 -2.81
N SER A 426 -6.54 5.27 -3.59
CA SER A 426 -5.73 4.47 -4.50
C SER A 426 -4.61 3.82 -3.70
N GLU A 427 -4.87 2.59 -3.27
CA GLU A 427 -3.94 1.86 -2.41
C GLU A 427 -2.83 1.24 -3.26
N ASN A 428 -1.69 1.93 -3.38
CA ASN A 428 -0.51 1.43 -4.07
C ASN A 428 0.35 0.64 -3.09
N GLY A 429 0.59 -0.63 -3.39
CA GLY A 429 1.39 -1.53 -2.54
C GLY A 429 2.88 -1.30 -2.65
N LEU A 430 3.33 -0.67 -3.74
CA LEU A 430 4.72 -0.39 -4.05
C LEU A 430 4.87 1.04 -4.55
N ASP A 431 6.03 1.64 -4.33
CA ASP A 431 6.47 2.79 -5.12
C ASP A 431 7.19 2.27 -6.38
N ASP A 432 6.42 1.57 -7.21
CA ASP A 432 6.83 1.13 -8.55
C ASP A 432 5.66 1.32 -9.54
N PRO A 433 5.93 1.91 -10.72
CA PRO A 433 4.89 2.23 -11.71
C PRO A 433 4.12 1.02 -12.22
N ASP A 434 4.77 -0.14 -12.36
CA ASP A 434 4.15 -1.35 -12.92
C ASP A 434 2.93 -1.77 -12.11
N GLN A 435 3.05 -1.79 -10.77
CA GLN A 435 1.92 -2.16 -9.93
C GLN A 435 0.74 -1.22 -10.15
N ASN A 436 0.99 0.09 -10.11
CA ASN A 436 -0.08 1.08 -10.20
C ASN A 436 -0.72 1.11 -11.60
N PHE A 437 0.11 1.13 -12.66
CA PHE A 437 -0.40 1.30 -14.02
C PHE A 437 -1.11 0.05 -14.54
N TYR A 438 -0.53 -1.15 -14.36
CA TYR A 438 -1.18 -2.38 -14.79
C TYR A 438 -2.44 -2.72 -13.99
N GLU A 439 -2.53 -2.33 -12.73
CA GLU A 439 -3.69 -2.62 -11.89
C GLU A 439 -4.86 -1.65 -12.13
N ASN A 440 -4.55 -0.35 -12.30
CA ASN A 440 -5.55 0.70 -12.23
C ASN A 440 -5.86 1.38 -13.58
N TYR A 441 -4.94 1.34 -14.56
CA TYR A 441 -5.03 2.18 -15.77
C TYR A 441 -4.96 1.41 -17.09
N ALA A 442 -4.32 0.24 -17.14
CA ALA A 442 -4.27 -0.56 -18.34
C ALA A 442 -5.67 -0.99 -18.80
N CYS A 443 -5.85 -1.12 -20.12
CA CYS A 443 -7.10 -1.60 -20.69
C CYS A 443 -7.51 -2.96 -20.10
N GLY A 444 -8.74 -3.06 -19.63
CA GLY A 444 -9.27 -4.29 -19.03
C GLY A 444 -8.72 -4.66 -17.64
N ALA A 445 -7.93 -3.80 -17.01
CA ALA A 445 -7.42 -4.03 -15.66
C ALA A 445 -8.56 -4.14 -14.64
N ALA A 446 -8.40 -5.05 -13.67
CA ALA A 446 -9.45 -5.40 -12.71
C ALA A 446 -9.88 -4.22 -11.82
N ARG A 447 -8.99 -3.28 -11.54
CA ARG A 447 -9.28 -2.08 -10.73
C ARG A 447 -9.46 -0.81 -11.59
N ASN A 448 -9.53 -0.95 -12.90
CA ASN A 448 -9.90 0.13 -13.81
C ASN A 448 -11.42 0.34 -13.80
N TYR A 449 -11.93 0.74 -12.64
CA TYR A 449 -13.37 0.86 -12.40
C TYR A 449 -14.05 1.93 -13.28
N GLY A 450 -13.31 2.99 -13.68
CA GLY A 450 -13.81 4.04 -14.55
C GLY A 450 -14.00 3.63 -16.02
N GLY A 451 -13.40 2.52 -16.45
CA GLY A 451 -13.49 2.03 -17.81
C GLY A 451 -12.61 2.79 -18.80
N TYR A 452 -11.48 3.33 -18.35
CA TYR A 452 -10.49 3.93 -19.25
C TYR A 452 -9.82 2.87 -20.11
N CYS A 453 -9.59 3.18 -21.38
CA CYS A 453 -8.78 2.37 -22.27
C CYS A 453 -8.17 3.28 -23.34
N ASN A 454 -6.84 3.33 -23.38
CA ASN A 454 -6.06 4.03 -24.38
C ASN A 454 -4.83 3.19 -24.72
N HIS A 455 -4.79 2.61 -25.91
CA HIS A 455 -3.72 1.71 -26.33
C HIS A 455 -2.36 2.41 -26.48
N GLU A 456 -2.32 3.73 -26.69
CA GLU A 456 -1.07 4.49 -26.67
C GLU A 456 -0.49 4.54 -25.24
N VAL A 457 -1.36 4.72 -24.24
CA VAL A 457 -0.97 4.66 -22.83
C VAL A 457 -0.54 3.25 -22.43
N ASP A 458 -1.25 2.21 -22.89
CA ASP A 458 -0.83 0.81 -22.66
C ASP A 458 0.58 0.55 -23.23
N ALA A 459 0.87 1.05 -24.44
CA ALA A 459 2.19 0.92 -25.05
C ALA A 459 3.28 1.67 -24.26
N LEU A 460 2.96 2.83 -23.67
CA LEU A 460 3.87 3.55 -22.77
C LEU A 460 4.09 2.81 -21.45
N ILE A 461 3.05 2.22 -20.88
CA ILE A 461 3.13 1.36 -19.69
C ILE A 461 4.07 0.18 -19.97
N ASP A 462 3.93 -0.48 -21.10
CA ASP A 462 4.83 -1.57 -21.49
C ASP A 462 6.28 -1.10 -21.70
N ARG A 463 6.49 0.06 -22.33
CA ARG A 463 7.83 0.62 -22.57
C ARG A 463 8.54 0.96 -21.25
N GLN A 464 7.85 1.66 -20.32
CA GLN A 464 8.45 1.99 -19.03
C GLN A 464 8.77 0.73 -18.23
N SER A 465 7.93 -0.32 -18.33
CA SER A 465 8.11 -1.59 -17.62
C SER A 465 9.37 -2.35 -18.08
N MET A 466 9.80 -2.17 -19.32
CA MET A 466 11.02 -2.78 -19.88
C MET A 466 12.29 -1.93 -19.65
N GLU A 467 12.15 -0.65 -19.27
CA GLU A 467 13.29 0.26 -19.15
C GLU A 467 14.04 0.04 -17.84
N SER A 468 15.32 -0.25 -17.93
CA SER A 468 16.22 -0.46 -16.79
C SER A 468 16.93 0.81 -16.33
N ASP A 469 17.08 1.81 -17.21
CA ASP A 469 17.65 3.11 -16.85
C ASP A 469 16.63 3.92 -16.06
N LEU A 470 16.95 4.24 -14.82
CA LEU A 470 16.04 4.92 -13.88
C LEU A 470 15.54 6.26 -14.42
N GLU A 471 16.40 7.06 -15.03
CA GLU A 471 16.04 8.41 -15.50
C GLU A 471 15.18 8.35 -16.77
N LYS A 472 15.44 7.41 -17.67
CA LYS A 472 14.60 7.19 -18.84
C LYS A 472 13.23 6.62 -18.43
N ARG A 473 13.22 5.67 -17.48
CA ARG A 473 11.99 5.10 -16.96
C ARG A 473 11.14 6.18 -16.28
N ARG A 474 11.75 7.05 -15.47
CA ARG A 474 11.07 8.18 -14.81
C ARG A 474 10.42 9.12 -15.83
N ARG A 475 11.11 9.47 -16.93
CA ARG A 475 10.52 10.30 -17.98
C ARG A 475 9.32 9.65 -18.66
N LEU A 476 9.36 8.34 -18.91
CA LEU A 476 8.20 7.61 -19.43
C LEU A 476 7.02 7.61 -18.44
N VAL A 477 7.30 7.48 -17.15
CA VAL A 477 6.28 7.58 -16.10
C VAL A 477 5.61 8.95 -16.10
N TRP A 478 6.38 10.03 -16.17
CA TRP A 478 5.84 11.39 -16.24
C TRP A 478 5.03 11.63 -17.53
N GLU A 479 5.42 11.03 -18.65
CA GLU A 479 4.65 11.07 -19.88
C GLU A 479 3.29 10.35 -19.72
N ILE A 480 3.27 9.20 -19.06
CA ILE A 480 2.03 8.49 -18.73
C ILE A 480 1.15 9.34 -17.81
N GLU A 481 1.70 9.86 -16.69
CA GLU A 481 0.93 10.71 -15.78
C GLU A 481 0.33 11.92 -16.48
N ARG A 482 1.11 12.60 -17.36
CA ARG A 482 0.62 13.72 -18.19
C ARG A 482 -0.58 13.30 -19.02
N LYS A 483 -0.50 12.18 -19.76
CA LYS A 483 -1.62 11.69 -20.58
C LYS A 483 -2.84 11.34 -19.73
N LEU A 484 -2.66 10.71 -18.57
CA LEU A 484 -3.76 10.39 -17.67
C LEU A 484 -4.46 11.65 -17.14
N ILE A 485 -3.71 12.72 -16.87
CA ILE A 485 -4.26 14.02 -16.45
C ILE A 485 -4.96 14.71 -17.62
N GLU A 486 -4.35 14.74 -18.82
CA GLU A 486 -4.95 15.31 -20.02
C GLU A 486 -6.24 14.60 -20.45
N ASP A 487 -6.36 13.30 -20.17
CA ASP A 487 -7.56 12.50 -20.42
C ASP A 487 -8.56 12.54 -19.23
N ASP A 488 -8.30 13.31 -18.19
CA ASP A 488 -9.10 13.41 -16.96
C ASP A 488 -9.40 12.02 -16.34
N VAL A 489 -8.37 11.18 -16.31
CA VAL A 489 -8.46 9.82 -15.80
C VAL A 489 -8.16 9.81 -14.31
N ARG A 490 -9.18 9.50 -13.52
CA ARG A 490 -9.05 9.26 -12.10
C ARG A 490 -8.32 10.42 -11.37
N PRO A 491 -8.88 11.65 -11.40
CA PRO A 491 -8.24 12.83 -10.83
C PRO A 491 -7.77 12.59 -9.40
N VAL A 492 -6.53 12.95 -9.12
CA VAL A 492 -5.93 12.88 -7.78
C VAL A 492 -6.24 14.17 -7.04
N LEU A 493 -6.87 14.07 -5.87
CA LEU A 493 -7.18 15.24 -5.05
C LEU A 493 -5.95 15.72 -4.28
N PHE A 494 -5.28 14.80 -3.58
CA PHE A 494 -4.06 15.05 -2.84
C PHE A 494 -3.45 13.74 -2.33
N HIS A 495 -2.19 13.79 -1.92
CA HIS A 495 -1.48 12.77 -1.18
C HIS A 495 -1.46 13.15 0.31
N PRO A 496 -2.21 12.46 1.18
CA PRO A 496 -2.25 12.78 2.60
C PRO A 496 -1.02 12.23 3.32
N ARG A 497 -0.63 12.91 4.39
CA ARG A 497 0.21 12.33 5.44
C ARG A 497 -0.67 11.82 6.56
N GLY A 498 -0.26 10.75 7.19
CA GLY A 498 -0.92 10.16 8.33
C GLY A 498 0.09 9.79 9.40
N ALA A 499 -0.40 9.39 10.57
CA ALA A 499 0.49 8.92 11.63
C ALA A 499 0.10 7.52 12.09
N VAL A 500 1.13 6.80 12.54
CA VAL A 500 1.00 5.60 13.37
C VAL A 500 1.61 5.91 14.72
N CYS A 501 0.90 5.64 15.79
CA CYS A 501 1.40 5.81 17.14
C CYS A 501 1.49 4.47 17.85
N ASN A 502 2.62 4.22 18.50
CA ASN A 502 2.92 3.04 19.28
C ASN A 502 3.10 3.43 20.75
N GLN A 503 2.69 2.56 21.65
CA GLN A 503 3.10 2.68 23.05
C GLN A 503 4.61 2.54 23.17
N ALA A 504 5.22 3.20 24.14
CA ALA A 504 6.69 3.26 24.30
C ALA A 504 7.37 1.88 24.47
N TRP A 505 6.60 0.90 24.94
CA TRP A 505 7.08 -0.49 25.11
C TRP A 505 7.03 -1.33 23.82
N VAL A 506 6.44 -0.85 22.71
CA VAL A 506 6.47 -1.56 21.43
C VAL A 506 7.81 -1.27 20.75
N LYS A 507 8.58 -2.32 20.49
CA LYS A 507 9.94 -2.25 19.93
C LYS A 507 10.03 -3.06 18.63
N GLY A 508 11.04 -2.74 17.80
CA GLY A 508 11.32 -3.47 16.55
C GLY A 508 10.34 -3.22 15.42
N MET A 509 9.46 -2.21 15.54
CA MET A 509 8.51 -1.85 14.50
C MET A 509 9.08 -0.73 13.61
N THR A 510 9.07 -0.95 12.31
CA THR A 510 9.44 0.05 11.30
C THR A 510 8.20 0.42 10.49
N GLN A 511 7.93 1.71 10.33
CA GLN A 511 6.83 2.19 9.52
C GLN A 511 7.28 2.40 8.07
N MET A 512 6.68 1.66 7.13
CA MET A 512 6.95 1.86 5.70
C MET A 512 6.35 3.18 5.20
N VAL A 513 7.14 3.98 4.51
CA VAL A 513 6.76 5.33 4.06
C VAL A 513 6.24 5.39 2.62
N ASN A 514 6.65 4.47 1.75
CA ASN A 514 6.26 4.44 0.33
C ASN A 514 5.68 3.09 -0.13
N GLY A 515 5.41 2.20 0.81
CA GLY A 515 4.89 0.86 0.53
C GLY A 515 4.28 0.26 1.78
N ILE A 516 3.27 0.92 2.33
CA ILE A 516 2.65 0.63 3.64
C ILE A 516 2.18 -0.82 3.81
N TYR A 517 1.90 -1.53 2.72
CA TYR A 517 1.47 -2.92 2.75
C TYR A 517 2.62 -3.93 2.90
N ASN A 518 3.88 -3.47 2.94
CA ASN A 518 5.06 -4.33 2.95
C ASN A 518 5.67 -4.51 4.35
N GLY A 519 5.20 -3.74 5.35
CA GLY A 519 5.80 -3.65 6.69
C GLY A 519 5.06 -4.42 7.79
N SER A 520 4.25 -5.42 7.48
CA SER A 520 3.40 -6.11 8.48
C SER A 520 3.80 -7.56 8.74
N ARG A 521 5.08 -7.91 8.60
CA ARG A 521 5.59 -9.26 8.95
C ARG A 521 5.63 -9.48 10.46
N PHE A 522 5.97 -8.45 11.26
CA PHE A 522 6.00 -8.41 12.72
C PHE A 522 6.90 -9.46 13.41
N GLU A 523 7.72 -10.18 12.69
CA GLU A 523 8.56 -11.25 13.27
C GLU A 523 9.63 -10.73 14.24
N ASP A 524 10.06 -9.48 14.08
CA ASP A 524 11.07 -8.79 14.88
C ASP A 524 10.48 -7.83 15.92
N VAL A 525 9.14 -7.74 15.99
CA VAL A 525 8.46 -6.89 16.97
C VAL A 525 8.40 -7.59 18.33
N TRP A 526 8.65 -6.83 19.41
CA TRP A 526 8.61 -7.31 20.77
C TRP A 526 8.08 -6.26 21.75
N LEU A 527 7.68 -6.68 22.93
CA LEU A 527 7.12 -5.82 23.97
C LEU A 527 8.10 -5.69 25.13
N ASP A 528 8.49 -4.44 25.43
CA ASP A 528 9.32 -4.09 26.58
C ASP A 528 8.45 -3.75 27.79
N LYS A 529 7.63 -4.73 28.20
CA LYS A 529 6.77 -4.65 29.41
C LYS A 529 7.39 -5.40 30.56
#